data_407e575ef7935602f7e237d559f3ef23
#
_entry.id   407e575ef7935602f7e237d559f3ef23
#
_cell.length_a   1.000
_cell.length_b   1.000
_cell.length_c   1.000
_cell.angle_alpha   90.00
_cell.angle_beta   90.00
_cell.angle_gamma   90.00
#
_symmetry.space_group_name_H-M   'P 1'
#
loop_
_entity.id
_entity.type
_entity.pdbx_description
1 polymer ?
#
loop_
_entity_poly.entity_id
_entity_poly.type
_entity_poly.pdbx_seq_one_letter_code
_entity_poly.pdbx_strand_id
1 'polypeptide(L)'
;MKAALFYAPGSPMRIEAIDIADPIGHEVLVRTAVSGVCHSDLHSIDRGSVPPPQPVVLGHEAAGIVEAIGPNVTDLQPGDHVIACLSFFCGKCDYCLVGRTNLCSDKPARGAGAPPRLSKDGRPLTQAAGIGAYAEQMLVHENALVKIRKDMPLDKAALISCGVITGVGAVLNRAKVAPASTVAVLGVGGVGMSVIQGARIAGARQIIAVDVVDYKLVRAREFGATEVVNATKVDAVETVRRMSGGGVDYTFEAIGFGETARQAFEMLRDGGWATMLGVAPANATVEVPAAALRREKVLTGSSMGSNRFKVDIPRYIELYYQGKLMLDEMITKRFRLDQVDEAFQAMREGEVIRSVLMFD
;
A
#
# COMPACT_ATOMS: atom_id res chain seq x y z
N MET A 1 8.19 -3.40 -25.08
CA MET A 1 8.80 -3.24 -23.74
C MET A 1 8.90 -4.58 -23.02
N LYS A 2 9.76 -4.71 -22.00
CA LYS A 2 9.82 -5.90 -21.13
C LYS A 2 8.86 -5.77 -19.96
N ALA A 3 8.24 -6.90 -19.56
CA ALA A 3 7.38 -6.98 -18.39
C ALA A 3 7.53 -8.35 -17.70
N ALA A 4 7.28 -8.40 -16.40
CA ALA A 4 7.14 -9.64 -15.65
C ALA A 4 5.69 -10.11 -15.71
N LEU A 5 5.47 -11.25 -16.39
CA LEU A 5 4.15 -11.82 -16.60
C LEU A 5 3.87 -12.94 -15.59
N PHE A 6 2.75 -12.84 -14.91
CA PHE A 6 2.21 -13.88 -14.03
C PHE A 6 1.19 -14.71 -14.79
N TYR A 7 1.44 -16.02 -14.89
CA TYR A 7 0.61 -16.96 -15.65
C TYR A 7 -0.32 -17.79 -14.75
N ALA A 8 0.17 -18.26 -13.62
CA ALA A 8 -0.62 -19.12 -12.73
C ALA A 8 0.00 -19.16 -11.31
N PRO A 9 -0.80 -19.43 -10.27
CA PRO A 9 -0.31 -19.68 -8.93
C PRO A 9 0.76 -20.78 -8.90
N GLY A 10 1.81 -20.56 -8.10
CA GLY A 10 2.92 -21.51 -7.96
C GLY A 10 3.91 -21.56 -9.12
N SER A 11 3.71 -20.75 -10.19
CA SER A 11 4.68 -20.61 -11.27
C SER A 11 5.53 -19.35 -11.10
N PRO A 12 6.82 -19.38 -11.50
CA PRO A 12 7.66 -18.19 -11.49
C PRO A 12 7.14 -17.17 -12.49
N MET A 13 7.46 -15.90 -12.26
CA MET A 13 7.21 -14.85 -13.23
C MET A 13 8.11 -14.99 -14.45
N ARG A 14 7.59 -14.67 -15.63
CA ARG A 14 8.34 -14.70 -16.87
C ARG A 14 8.60 -13.30 -17.36
N ILE A 15 9.87 -12.99 -17.59
CA ILE A 15 10.26 -11.72 -18.22
C ILE A 15 10.12 -11.86 -19.73
N GLU A 16 9.14 -11.16 -20.29
CA GLU A 16 8.82 -11.28 -21.71
C GLU A 16 8.63 -9.92 -22.37
N ALA A 17 8.85 -9.88 -23.68
CA ALA A 17 8.52 -8.71 -24.49
C ALA A 17 7.00 -8.65 -24.72
N ILE A 18 6.42 -7.49 -24.52
CA ILE A 18 5.00 -7.21 -24.72
C ILE A 18 4.80 -5.89 -25.47
N ASP A 19 3.63 -5.72 -26.06
CA ASP A 19 3.21 -4.49 -26.70
C ASP A 19 2.44 -3.60 -25.73
N ILE A 20 2.66 -2.29 -25.86
CA ILE A 20 1.90 -1.25 -25.16
C ILE A 20 1.29 -0.31 -26.19
N ALA A 21 0.04 0.03 -26.01
CA ALA A 21 -0.69 0.89 -26.95
C ALA A 21 -0.33 2.37 -26.72
N ASP A 22 -0.56 3.20 -27.72
CA ASP A 22 -0.49 4.65 -27.58
C ASP A 22 -1.58 5.18 -26.63
N PRO A 23 -1.29 6.26 -25.86
CA PRO A 23 -2.27 6.88 -24.97
C PRO A 23 -3.40 7.55 -25.76
N ILE A 24 -4.64 7.26 -25.39
CA ILE A 24 -5.85 7.88 -25.93
C ILE A 24 -6.62 8.62 -24.84
N GLY A 25 -7.40 9.64 -25.19
CA GLY A 25 -8.26 10.38 -24.27
C GLY A 25 -7.47 10.91 -23.05
N HIS A 26 -7.79 10.45 -21.87
CA HIS A 26 -7.17 10.82 -20.60
C HIS A 26 -6.04 9.87 -20.16
N GLU A 27 -5.46 9.10 -21.08
CA GLU A 27 -4.39 8.17 -20.75
C GLU A 27 -3.02 8.84 -20.80
N VAL A 28 -2.11 8.29 -19.99
CA VAL A 28 -0.72 8.76 -19.86
C VAL A 28 0.20 7.56 -19.94
N LEU A 29 1.18 7.62 -20.82
CA LEU A 29 2.28 6.68 -20.90
C LEU A 29 3.39 7.15 -19.97
N VAL A 30 3.78 6.29 -19.06
CA VAL A 30 4.80 6.57 -18.05
C VAL A 30 5.91 5.54 -18.17
N ARG A 31 7.16 5.98 -18.31
CA ARG A 31 8.33 5.14 -18.13
C ARG A 31 8.48 4.84 -16.64
N THR A 32 8.41 3.57 -16.29
CA THR A 32 8.57 3.12 -14.92
C THR A 32 10.04 3.30 -14.52
N ALA A 33 10.31 4.05 -13.47
CA ALA A 33 11.64 4.14 -12.91
C ALA A 33 11.83 3.17 -11.74
N VAL A 34 10.78 3.02 -10.93
CA VAL A 34 10.79 2.15 -9.75
C VAL A 34 9.39 1.59 -9.51
N SER A 35 9.33 0.32 -9.13
CA SER A 35 8.12 -0.30 -8.58
C SER A 35 8.40 -0.98 -7.24
N GLY A 36 7.59 -0.67 -6.22
CA GLY A 36 7.62 -1.39 -4.95
C GLY A 36 7.10 -2.81 -5.10
N VAL A 37 7.63 -3.72 -4.27
CA VAL A 37 7.16 -5.11 -4.16
C VAL A 37 6.23 -5.22 -2.95
N CYS A 38 4.98 -5.62 -3.17
CA CYS A 38 3.92 -5.58 -2.17
C CYS A 38 3.42 -6.98 -1.79
N HIS A 39 3.06 -7.15 -0.50
CA HIS A 39 2.42 -8.38 -0.02
C HIS A 39 1.07 -8.67 -0.71
N SER A 40 0.37 -7.66 -1.21
CA SER A 40 -0.87 -7.89 -1.96
C SER A 40 -0.63 -8.55 -3.32
N ASP A 41 0.51 -8.26 -3.99
CA ASP A 41 0.93 -9.00 -5.19
C ASP A 41 1.32 -10.44 -4.82
N LEU A 42 2.03 -10.65 -3.69
CA LEU A 42 2.37 -11.96 -3.18
C LEU A 42 1.11 -12.80 -2.85
N HIS A 43 0.10 -12.19 -2.24
CA HIS A 43 -1.20 -12.85 -2.03
C HIS A 43 -1.86 -13.26 -3.34
N SER A 44 -1.73 -12.46 -4.39
CA SER A 44 -2.24 -12.79 -5.71
C SER A 44 -1.50 -13.99 -6.32
N ILE A 45 -0.19 -14.06 -6.13
CA ILE A 45 0.67 -15.16 -6.59
C ILE A 45 0.35 -16.45 -5.83
N ASP A 46 0.30 -16.39 -4.51
CA ASP A 46 0.18 -17.58 -3.65
C ASP A 46 -1.26 -18.12 -3.58
N ARG A 47 -2.26 -17.23 -3.60
CA ARG A 47 -3.68 -17.58 -3.41
C ARG A 47 -4.50 -17.60 -4.70
N GLY A 48 -3.91 -17.23 -5.83
CA GLY A 48 -4.61 -17.19 -7.11
C GLY A 48 -5.75 -16.16 -7.16
N SER A 49 -5.65 -15.08 -6.39
CA SER A 49 -6.70 -14.05 -6.28
C SER A 49 -6.78 -13.09 -7.48
N VAL A 50 -5.95 -13.30 -8.51
CA VAL A 50 -6.01 -12.49 -9.74
C VAL A 50 -7.09 -13.06 -10.65
N PRO A 51 -8.13 -12.29 -10.97
CA PRO A 51 -9.18 -12.75 -11.86
C PRO A 51 -8.64 -12.93 -13.30
N PRO A 52 -9.13 -13.94 -14.05
CA PRO A 52 -8.84 -14.05 -15.48
C PRO A 52 -9.38 -12.83 -16.26
N PRO A 53 -8.84 -12.52 -17.45
CA PRO A 53 -7.91 -13.35 -18.21
C PRO A 53 -6.45 -13.21 -17.75
N GLN A 54 -5.71 -14.31 -17.85
CA GLN A 54 -4.26 -14.34 -17.67
C GLN A 54 -3.59 -14.44 -19.06
N PRO A 55 -2.33 -14.03 -19.23
CA PRO A 55 -1.40 -13.58 -18.17
C PRO A 55 -1.63 -12.15 -17.70
N VAL A 56 -1.06 -11.82 -16.53
CA VAL A 56 -1.23 -10.54 -15.83
C VAL A 56 0.13 -9.89 -15.59
N VAL A 57 0.20 -8.58 -15.81
CA VAL A 57 1.30 -7.74 -15.32
C VAL A 57 0.92 -7.24 -13.92
N LEU A 58 1.63 -7.71 -12.90
CA LEU A 58 1.44 -7.30 -11.51
C LEU A 58 2.13 -5.94 -11.21
N GLY A 59 2.15 -5.55 -9.93
CA GLY A 59 2.76 -4.30 -9.48
C GLY A 59 1.79 -3.12 -9.51
N HIS A 60 1.78 -2.36 -8.41
CA HIS A 60 0.86 -1.23 -8.24
C HIS A 60 1.46 -0.10 -7.40
N GLU A 61 2.74 -0.22 -7.03
CA GLU A 61 3.48 0.79 -6.27
C GLU A 61 4.56 1.39 -7.15
N ALA A 62 4.26 2.44 -7.91
CA ALA A 62 5.22 2.91 -8.90
C ALA A 62 5.45 4.42 -8.88
N ALA A 63 6.68 4.79 -9.22
CA ALA A 63 7.06 6.13 -9.62
C ALA A 63 7.78 6.08 -10.97
N GLY A 64 7.60 7.11 -11.77
CA GLY A 64 8.17 7.16 -13.10
C GLY A 64 8.14 8.55 -13.72
N ILE A 65 8.41 8.59 -15.02
CA ILE A 65 8.50 9.83 -15.80
C ILE A 65 7.50 9.72 -16.96
N VAL A 66 6.68 10.73 -17.13
CA VAL A 66 5.73 10.82 -18.27
C VAL A 66 6.49 10.86 -19.58
N GLU A 67 6.15 9.99 -20.52
CA GLU A 67 6.70 9.93 -21.88
C GLU A 67 5.74 10.49 -22.92
N ALA A 68 4.45 10.15 -22.82
CA ALA A 68 3.44 10.63 -23.73
C ALA A 68 2.09 10.78 -23.02
N ILE A 69 1.23 11.64 -23.57
CA ILE A 69 -0.10 11.92 -23.02
C ILE A 69 -1.15 11.81 -24.12
N GLY A 70 -2.34 11.37 -23.75
CA GLY A 70 -3.52 11.42 -24.61
C GLY A 70 -4.05 12.85 -24.79
N PRO A 71 -4.86 13.08 -25.82
CA PRO A 71 -5.27 14.43 -26.24
C PRO A 71 -6.11 15.20 -25.21
N ASN A 72 -6.69 14.52 -24.21
CA ASN A 72 -7.54 15.17 -23.20
C ASN A 72 -6.80 15.40 -21.86
N VAL A 73 -5.52 15.04 -21.76
CA VAL A 73 -4.71 15.27 -20.55
C VAL A 73 -4.22 16.72 -20.55
N THR A 74 -4.47 17.43 -19.46
CA THR A 74 -4.13 18.88 -19.34
C THR A 74 -3.12 19.18 -18.25
N ASP A 75 -3.07 18.38 -17.19
CA ASP A 75 -2.27 18.67 -15.99
C ASP A 75 -0.87 18.01 -16.00
N LEU A 76 -0.61 17.15 -16.96
CA LEU A 76 0.65 16.41 -17.13
C LEU A 76 1.27 16.66 -18.50
N GLN A 77 2.59 16.61 -18.55
CA GLN A 77 3.35 16.71 -19.79
C GLN A 77 4.57 15.78 -19.78
N PRO A 78 5.10 15.40 -20.95
CA PRO A 78 6.34 14.64 -21.03
C PRO A 78 7.46 15.26 -20.20
N GLY A 79 8.20 14.41 -19.46
CA GLY A 79 9.25 14.81 -18.53
C GLY A 79 8.77 15.15 -17.11
N ASP A 80 7.47 15.09 -16.82
CA ASP A 80 6.97 15.20 -15.46
C ASP A 80 7.26 13.93 -14.65
N HIS A 81 7.71 14.10 -13.40
CA HIS A 81 7.84 13.01 -12.45
C HIS A 81 6.49 12.75 -11.79
N VAL A 82 6.11 11.47 -11.72
CA VAL A 82 4.79 11.07 -11.22
C VAL A 82 4.86 9.86 -10.29
N ILE A 83 3.91 9.78 -9.37
CA ILE A 83 3.59 8.59 -8.59
C ILE A 83 2.26 8.03 -9.11
N ALA A 84 2.21 6.71 -9.35
CA ALA A 84 0.98 6.01 -9.71
C ALA A 84 0.34 5.40 -8.45
N CYS A 85 -0.97 5.56 -8.30
CA CYS A 85 -1.73 5.04 -7.15
C CYS A 85 -2.96 4.26 -7.60
N LEU A 86 -3.14 3.06 -7.05
CA LEU A 86 -4.28 2.17 -7.35
C LEU A 86 -5.65 2.71 -6.87
N SER A 87 -5.66 3.78 -6.08
CA SER A 87 -6.88 4.49 -5.66
C SER A 87 -7.41 5.47 -6.71
N PHE A 88 -7.08 5.28 -8.00
CA PHE A 88 -7.58 6.15 -9.07
C PHE A 88 -9.12 6.17 -9.13
N PHE A 89 -9.68 7.25 -9.65
CA PHE A 89 -11.08 7.58 -9.48
C PHE A 89 -11.69 8.24 -10.71
N CYS A 90 -13.04 8.18 -10.83
CA CYS A 90 -13.77 8.78 -11.95
C CYS A 90 -14.08 10.27 -11.77
N GLY A 91 -14.10 10.78 -10.54
CA GLY A 91 -14.45 12.17 -10.22
C GLY A 91 -15.96 12.49 -10.19
N LYS A 92 -16.85 11.56 -10.58
CA LYS A 92 -18.28 11.82 -10.76
C LYS A 92 -19.24 10.92 -9.97
N CYS A 93 -18.79 9.78 -9.43
CA CYS A 93 -19.66 8.93 -8.58
C CYS A 93 -19.82 9.53 -7.18
N ASP A 94 -20.84 9.07 -6.44
CA ASP A 94 -21.16 9.59 -5.11
C ASP A 94 -19.97 9.60 -4.16
N TYR A 95 -19.16 8.53 -4.17
CA TYR A 95 -17.94 8.49 -3.36
C TYR A 95 -16.94 9.59 -3.74
N CYS A 96 -16.75 9.84 -5.03
CA CYS A 96 -15.84 10.88 -5.49
C CYS A 96 -16.35 12.27 -5.11
N LEU A 97 -17.65 12.54 -5.29
CA LEU A 97 -18.27 13.83 -5.01
C LEU A 97 -18.22 14.21 -3.51
N VAL A 98 -18.24 13.22 -2.61
CA VAL A 98 -18.09 13.44 -1.16
C VAL A 98 -16.63 13.34 -0.67
N GLY A 99 -15.64 13.31 -1.60
CA GLY A 99 -14.22 13.28 -1.26
C GLY A 99 -13.67 11.93 -0.76
N ARG A 100 -14.39 10.83 -1.00
CA ARG A 100 -13.98 9.45 -0.67
C ARG A 100 -13.48 8.72 -1.92
N THR A 101 -12.55 9.31 -2.64
CA THR A 101 -12.06 8.83 -3.94
C THR A 101 -11.44 7.44 -3.87
N ASN A 102 -10.89 7.05 -2.72
CA ASN A 102 -10.37 5.70 -2.45
C ASN A 102 -11.44 4.59 -2.54
N LEU A 103 -12.73 4.95 -2.48
CA LEU A 103 -13.88 4.03 -2.61
C LEU A 103 -14.61 4.19 -3.95
N CYS A 104 -14.00 4.84 -4.94
CA CYS A 104 -14.62 5.04 -6.25
C CYS A 104 -15.17 3.74 -6.81
N SER A 105 -16.48 3.74 -7.14
CA SER A 105 -17.21 2.58 -7.67
C SER A 105 -17.22 2.49 -9.19
N ASP A 106 -16.82 3.56 -9.89
CA ASP A 106 -16.85 3.67 -11.36
C ASP A 106 -15.48 4.11 -11.86
N LYS A 107 -14.46 3.24 -11.65
CA LYS A 107 -13.09 3.56 -12.07
C LYS A 107 -13.00 3.68 -13.58
N PRO A 108 -12.27 4.70 -14.11
CA PRO A 108 -12.12 4.89 -15.55
C PRO A 108 -11.54 3.65 -16.23
N ALA A 109 -12.25 3.19 -17.25
CA ALA A 109 -11.80 2.12 -18.13
C ALA A 109 -11.49 2.68 -19.52
N ARG A 110 -10.70 1.96 -20.30
CA ARG A 110 -10.49 2.27 -21.71
C ARG A 110 -11.80 2.06 -22.46
N GLY A 111 -12.14 2.97 -23.39
CA GLY A 111 -13.41 2.95 -24.12
C GLY A 111 -13.67 1.65 -24.88
N ALA A 112 -14.92 1.27 -25.02
CA ALA A 112 -15.31 0.09 -25.77
C ALA A 112 -14.83 0.18 -27.23
N GLY A 113 -14.25 -0.91 -27.75
CA GLY A 113 -13.68 -0.97 -29.09
C GLY A 113 -12.26 -0.42 -29.23
N ALA A 114 -11.69 0.19 -28.20
CA ALA A 114 -10.29 0.58 -28.22
C ALA A 114 -9.38 -0.67 -28.06
N PRO A 115 -8.19 -0.70 -28.67
CA PRO A 115 -7.23 -1.78 -28.48
C PRO A 115 -6.83 -1.89 -26.99
N PRO A 116 -6.50 -3.08 -26.47
CA PRO A 116 -6.07 -3.23 -25.08
C PRO A 116 -4.84 -2.38 -24.79
N ARG A 117 -4.67 -1.93 -23.54
CA ARG A 117 -3.48 -1.17 -23.14
C ARG A 117 -2.21 -1.98 -23.28
N LEU A 118 -2.28 -3.23 -22.89
CA LEU A 118 -1.18 -4.20 -22.99
C LEU A 118 -1.63 -5.39 -23.82
N SER A 119 -0.76 -5.89 -24.68
CA SER A 119 -1.00 -7.11 -25.45
C SER A 119 0.29 -7.90 -25.68
N LYS A 120 0.13 -9.17 -25.98
CA LYS A 120 1.21 -10.04 -26.43
C LYS A 120 0.69 -10.93 -27.56
N ASP A 121 1.39 -10.97 -28.67
CA ASP A 121 0.99 -11.74 -29.87
C ASP A 121 -0.47 -11.48 -30.27
N GLY A 122 -0.90 -10.19 -30.21
CA GLY A 122 -2.25 -9.75 -30.49
C GLY A 122 -3.31 -10.11 -29.44
N ARG A 123 -2.96 -10.76 -28.33
CA ARG A 123 -3.86 -11.12 -27.23
C ARG A 123 -3.78 -10.10 -26.11
N PRO A 124 -4.92 -9.64 -25.53
CA PRO A 124 -4.89 -8.70 -24.43
C PRO A 124 -4.24 -9.30 -23.16
N LEU A 125 -3.53 -8.45 -22.42
CA LEU A 125 -2.98 -8.73 -21.11
C LEU A 125 -3.72 -7.94 -20.04
N THR A 126 -3.87 -8.52 -18.85
CA THR A 126 -4.45 -7.83 -17.71
C THR A 126 -3.40 -6.96 -16.99
N GLN A 127 -3.75 -5.71 -16.67
CA GLN A 127 -3.00 -4.85 -15.76
C GLN A 127 -3.55 -4.99 -14.35
N ALA A 128 -2.75 -5.52 -13.41
CA ALA A 128 -3.17 -5.57 -12.02
C ALA A 128 -3.42 -4.17 -11.48
N ALA A 129 -4.51 -4.03 -10.73
CA ALA A 129 -4.94 -2.75 -10.13
C ALA A 129 -5.06 -1.58 -11.13
N GLY A 130 -5.15 -1.85 -12.44
CA GLY A 130 -5.16 -0.86 -13.51
C GLY A 130 -3.83 -0.11 -13.71
N ILE A 131 -2.72 -0.63 -13.14
CA ILE A 131 -1.38 -0.04 -13.21
C ILE A 131 -0.40 -0.99 -13.92
N GLY A 132 -0.19 -2.23 -13.42
CA GLY A 132 0.72 -3.18 -14.03
C GLY A 132 2.18 -2.70 -14.03
N ALA A 133 2.72 -2.37 -12.86
CA ALA A 133 3.99 -1.66 -12.73
C ALA A 133 5.23 -2.54 -12.80
N TYR A 134 5.09 -3.88 -12.91
CA TYR A 134 6.26 -4.75 -13.16
C TYR A 134 6.56 -4.83 -14.67
N ALA A 135 6.68 -3.65 -15.25
CA ALA A 135 7.00 -3.44 -16.66
C ALA A 135 7.79 -2.12 -16.85
N GLU A 136 8.57 -2.05 -17.91
CA GLU A 136 9.37 -0.86 -18.24
C GLU A 136 8.52 0.39 -18.47
N GLN A 137 7.24 0.21 -18.84
CA GLN A 137 6.30 1.32 -19.04
C GLN A 137 4.92 0.94 -18.50
N MET A 138 4.15 1.95 -18.10
CA MET A 138 2.76 1.86 -17.66
C MET A 138 1.89 2.76 -18.53
N LEU A 139 0.76 2.25 -19.04
CA LEU A 139 -0.28 3.09 -19.67
C LEU A 139 -1.47 3.15 -18.72
N VAL A 140 -1.71 4.32 -18.12
CA VAL A 140 -2.69 4.51 -17.05
C VAL A 140 -3.57 5.74 -17.32
N HIS A 141 -4.71 5.83 -16.65
CA HIS A 141 -5.52 7.04 -16.67
C HIS A 141 -4.87 8.15 -15.82
N GLU A 142 -4.93 9.42 -16.26
CA GLU A 142 -4.33 10.56 -15.52
C GLU A 142 -4.80 10.66 -14.07
N ASN A 143 -6.02 10.19 -13.75
CA ASN A 143 -6.52 10.10 -12.38
C ASN A 143 -5.86 9.00 -11.53
N ALA A 144 -4.96 8.20 -12.09
CA ALA A 144 -4.09 7.30 -11.33
C ALA A 144 -2.76 7.95 -10.94
N LEU A 145 -2.47 9.14 -11.47
CA LEU A 145 -1.17 9.80 -11.32
C LEU A 145 -1.27 11.04 -10.45
N VAL A 146 -0.19 11.31 -9.74
CA VAL A 146 0.06 12.59 -9.10
C VAL A 146 1.44 13.09 -9.51
N LYS A 147 1.48 14.32 -10.03
CA LYS A 147 2.73 15.02 -10.35
C LYS A 147 3.46 15.36 -9.06
N ILE A 148 4.77 15.12 -9.04
CA ILE A 148 5.63 15.39 -7.92
C ILE A 148 6.80 16.29 -8.33
N ARG A 149 7.49 16.86 -7.36
CA ARG A 149 8.71 17.65 -7.58
C ARG A 149 9.80 16.76 -8.18
N LYS A 150 10.58 17.32 -9.12
CA LYS A 150 11.58 16.56 -9.91
C LYS A 150 12.78 16.09 -9.08
N ASP A 151 13.07 16.75 -7.97
CA ASP A 151 14.17 16.42 -7.07
C ASP A 151 13.82 15.31 -6.05
N MET A 152 12.54 14.84 -6.02
CA MET A 152 12.15 13.69 -5.21
C MET A 152 12.75 12.41 -5.79
N PRO A 153 13.56 11.66 -5.00
CA PRO A 153 14.10 10.37 -5.46
C PRO A 153 12.96 9.39 -5.75
N LEU A 154 12.95 8.82 -6.97
CA LEU A 154 11.82 8.01 -7.44
C LEU A 154 11.67 6.68 -6.69
N ASP A 155 12.76 6.12 -6.14
CA ASP A 155 12.70 4.92 -5.31
C ASP A 155 11.97 5.16 -3.97
N LYS A 156 12.13 6.33 -3.36
CA LYS A 156 11.35 6.74 -2.18
C LYS A 156 9.92 7.11 -2.55
N ALA A 157 9.77 7.79 -3.67
CA ALA A 157 8.45 8.20 -4.19
C ALA A 157 7.53 7.00 -4.40
N ALA A 158 8.04 5.90 -4.98
CA ALA A 158 7.28 4.68 -5.22
C ALA A 158 6.68 4.09 -3.94
N LEU A 159 7.36 4.15 -2.78
CA LEU A 159 6.84 3.64 -1.51
C LEU A 159 5.59 4.37 -1.03
N ILE A 160 5.45 5.66 -1.40
CA ILE A 160 4.32 6.47 -0.94
C ILE A 160 3.02 6.00 -1.57
N SER A 161 3.06 5.40 -2.74
CA SER A 161 1.90 5.05 -3.57
C SER A 161 0.94 4.01 -2.97
N CYS A 162 1.43 3.15 -2.08
CA CYS A 162 0.63 2.10 -1.44
C CYS A 162 0.92 1.95 0.06
N GLY A 163 2.08 1.39 0.45
CA GLY A 163 2.37 1.05 1.84
C GLY A 163 2.35 2.27 2.76
N VAL A 164 3.01 3.35 2.36
CA VAL A 164 3.11 4.57 3.17
C VAL A 164 1.77 5.30 3.25
N ILE A 165 1.09 5.49 2.11
CA ILE A 165 -0.22 6.18 2.11
C ILE A 165 -1.27 5.37 2.88
N THR A 166 -1.19 4.03 2.86
CA THR A 166 -2.08 3.17 3.63
C THR A 166 -1.85 3.34 5.13
N GLY A 167 -0.60 3.21 5.60
CA GLY A 167 -0.29 3.27 7.03
C GLY A 167 -0.46 4.67 7.62
N VAL A 168 0.18 5.68 7.03
CA VAL A 168 0.06 7.08 7.49
C VAL A 168 -1.38 7.58 7.37
N GLY A 169 -2.06 7.27 6.25
CA GLY A 169 -3.44 7.65 6.02
C GLY A 169 -4.42 6.99 6.99
N ALA A 170 -4.18 5.73 7.39
CA ALA A 170 -5.01 5.07 8.40
C ALA A 170 -4.99 5.83 9.73
N VAL A 171 -3.81 6.33 10.11
CA VAL A 171 -3.63 7.14 11.33
C VAL A 171 -4.27 8.52 11.20
N LEU A 172 -3.93 9.25 10.14
CA LEU A 172 -4.28 10.67 10.01
C LEU A 172 -5.70 10.89 9.44
N ASN A 173 -6.12 10.08 8.47
CA ASN A 173 -7.38 10.26 7.77
C ASN A 173 -8.51 9.42 8.36
N ARG A 174 -8.23 8.14 8.72
CA ARG A 174 -9.27 7.20 9.15
C ARG A 174 -9.50 7.24 10.64
N ALA A 175 -8.49 6.89 11.45
CA ALA A 175 -8.60 6.86 12.91
C ALA A 175 -8.49 8.26 13.54
N LYS A 176 -7.84 9.21 12.85
CA LYS A 176 -7.61 10.57 13.35
C LYS A 176 -6.99 10.55 14.74
N VAL A 177 -5.89 9.82 14.86
CA VAL A 177 -5.19 9.61 16.13
C VAL A 177 -4.92 10.94 16.82
N ALA A 178 -5.40 11.08 18.05
CA ALA A 178 -5.22 12.29 18.83
C ALA A 178 -3.80 12.38 19.41
N PRO A 179 -3.24 13.60 19.58
CA PRO A 179 -1.98 13.78 20.30
C PRO A 179 -2.04 13.20 21.72
N ALA A 180 -0.89 12.73 22.22
CA ALA A 180 -0.73 12.12 23.53
C ALA A 180 -1.50 10.80 23.76
N SER A 181 -2.07 10.20 22.71
CA SER A 181 -2.74 8.88 22.78
C SER A 181 -1.76 7.71 22.81
N THR A 182 -2.29 6.52 23.10
CA THR A 182 -1.61 5.24 23.05
C THR A 182 -2.02 4.45 21.82
N VAL A 183 -1.05 3.88 21.12
CA VAL A 183 -1.26 3.16 19.86
C VAL A 183 -0.60 1.79 19.93
N ALA A 184 -1.26 0.73 19.47
CA ALA A 184 -0.61 -0.56 19.20
C ALA A 184 -0.74 -0.91 17.71
N VAL A 185 0.33 -1.46 17.13
CA VAL A 185 0.42 -1.84 15.73
C VAL A 185 0.77 -3.32 15.63
N LEU A 186 -0.14 -4.12 15.07
CA LEU A 186 0.01 -5.55 14.86
C LEU A 186 0.49 -5.82 13.43
N GLY A 187 1.67 -6.42 13.32
CA GLY A 187 2.35 -6.59 12.05
C GLY A 187 3.14 -5.34 11.63
N VAL A 188 4.47 -5.38 11.79
CA VAL A 188 5.34 -4.24 11.48
C VAL A 188 6.17 -4.46 10.22
N GLY A 189 5.49 -4.89 9.13
CA GLY A 189 5.97 -4.80 7.76
C GLY A 189 5.87 -3.37 7.21
N GLY A 190 5.92 -3.21 5.89
CA GLY A 190 5.90 -1.87 5.26
C GLY A 190 4.71 -0.99 5.64
N VAL A 191 3.50 -1.55 5.74
CA VAL A 191 2.29 -0.82 6.19
C VAL A 191 2.38 -0.49 7.67
N GLY A 192 2.73 -1.47 8.54
CA GLY A 192 2.84 -1.25 9.98
C GLY A 192 3.92 -0.25 10.36
N MET A 193 5.10 -0.27 9.69
CA MET A 193 6.13 0.76 9.88
C MET A 193 5.61 2.16 9.51
N SER A 194 4.77 2.24 8.48
CA SER A 194 4.14 3.50 8.07
C SER A 194 3.08 3.95 9.08
N VAL A 195 2.35 3.03 9.72
CA VAL A 195 1.44 3.34 10.85
C VAL A 195 2.23 3.89 12.03
N ILE A 196 3.34 3.25 12.40
CA ILE A 196 4.22 3.71 13.49
C ILE A 196 4.68 5.15 13.24
N GLN A 197 5.17 5.45 12.03
CA GLN A 197 5.57 6.79 11.64
C GLN A 197 4.38 7.77 11.67
N GLY A 198 3.21 7.36 11.16
CA GLY A 198 1.99 8.15 11.21
C GLY A 198 1.57 8.47 12.66
N ALA A 199 1.64 7.51 13.58
CA ALA A 199 1.34 7.70 15.00
C ALA A 199 2.33 8.67 15.67
N ARG A 200 3.63 8.57 15.33
CA ARG A 200 4.66 9.52 15.77
C ARG A 200 4.37 10.94 15.26
N ILE A 201 4.02 11.08 13.98
CA ILE A 201 3.66 12.36 13.35
C ILE A 201 2.40 12.96 14.01
N ALA A 202 1.41 12.11 14.36
CA ALA A 202 0.20 12.53 15.08
C ALA A 202 0.46 12.93 16.55
N GLY A 203 1.66 12.67 17.08
CA GLY A 203 2.02 13.01 18.46
C GLY A 203 1.53 11.98 19.49
N ALA A 204 1.40 10.71 19.14
CA ALA A 204 1.11 9.63 20.10
C ALA A 204 2.23 9.56 21.16
N ARG A 205 1.84 9.42 22.44
CA ARG A 205 2.81 9.34 23.56
C ARG A 205 3.42 7.96 23.74
N GLN A 206 2.72 6.92 23.30
CA GLN A 206 3.15 5.54 23.41
C GLN A 206 2.77 4.81 22.12
N ILE A 207 3.72 4.12 21.50
CA ILE A 207 3.54 3.37 20.27
C ILE A 207 4.13 1.98 20.49
N ILE A 208 3.27 0.97 20.59
CA ILE A 208 3.64 -0.42 20.88
C ILE A 208 3.61 -1.21 19.57
N ALA A 209 4.75 -1.68 19.12
CA ALA A 209 4.88 -2.52 17.93
C ALA A 209 4.77 -4.00 18.32
N VAL A 210 3.92 -4.76 17.65
CA VAL A 210 3.69 -6.19 17.86
C VAL A 210 3.99 -6.95 16.57
N ASP A 211 4.93 -7.90 16.63
CA ASP A 211 5.28 -8.79 15.50
C ASP A 211 5.83 -10.11 16.04
N VAL A 212 6.04 -11.07 15.15
CA VAL A 212 6.66 -12.37 15.46
C VAL A 212 8.16 -12.42 15.11
N VAL A 213 8.67 -11.43 14.36
CA VAL A 213 10.04 -11.36 13.84
C VAL A 213 10.84 -10.32 14.61
N ASP A 214 11.83 -10.76 15.42
CA ASP A 214 12.66 -9.87 16.26
C ASP A 214 13.35 -8.76 15.44
N TYR A 215 13.87 -9.07 14.24
CA TYR A 215 14.50 -8.09 13.37
C TYR A 215 13.55 -6.91 13.06
N LYS A 216 12.30 -7.20 12.73
CA LYS A 216 11.29 -6.15 12.43
C LYS A 216 10.98 -5.32 13.68
N LEU A 217 10.94 -5.94 14.85
CA LEU A 217 10.72 -5.24 16.12
C LEU A 217 11.87 -4.28 16.47
N VAL A 218 13.12 -4.68 16.21
CA VAL A 218 14.27 -3.78 16.36
C VAL A 218 14.12 -2.58 15.42
N ARG A 219 13.81 -2.82 14.16
CA ARG A 219 13.59 -1.74 13.17
C ARG A 219 12.42 -0.84 13.55
N ALA A 220 11.34 -1.39 14.12
CA ALA A 220 10.17 -0.59 14.52
C ALA A 220 10.54 0.53 15.52
N ARG A 221 11.51 0.30 16.41
CA ARG A 221 12.02 1.35 17.31
C ARG A 221 12.65 2.52 16.58
N GLU A 222 13.38 2.25 15.51
CA GLU A 222 14.01 3.29 14.69
C GLU A 222 12.96 4.19 14.02
N PHE A 223 11.81 3.62 13.62
CA PHE A 223 10.69 4.35 13.03
C PHE A 223 9.80 5.06 14.05
N GLY A 224 10.01 4.84 15.36
CA GLY A 224 9.33 5.58 16.41
C GLY A 224 8.46 4.75 17.36
N ALA A 225 8.53 3.41 17.31
CA ALA A 225 7.92 2.59 18.35
C ALA A 225 8.63 2.82 19.69
N THR A 226 7.88 3.15 20.72
CA THR A 226 8.41 3.32 22.08
C THR A 226 8.68 1.98 22.74
N GLU A 227 7.87 0.98 22.38
CA GLU A 227 7.92 -0.36 22.94
C GLU A 227 7.65 -1.41 21.86
N VAL A 228 8.11 -2.63 22.12
CA VAL A 228 7.96 -3.76 21.20
C VAL A 228 7.53 -5.01 21.95
N VAL A 229 6.71 -5.84 21.30
CA VAL A 229 6.21 -7.11 21.82
C VAL A 229 6.39 -8.18 20.76
N ASN A 230 7.13 -9.25 21.10
CA ASN A 230 7.22 -10.44 20.26
C ASN A 230 6.09 -11.41 20.65
N ALA A 231 5.09 -11.55 19.77
CA ALA A 231 3.90 -12.36 20.02
C ALA A 231 4.16 -13.88 20.05
N THR A 232 5.38 -14.33 19.69
CA THR A 232 5.76 -15.76 19.85
C THR A 232 6.28 -16.06 21.26
N LYS A 233 6.63 -15.03 22.02
CA LYS A 233 7.28 -15.17 23.33
C LYS A 233 6.34 -14.90 24.50
N VAL A 234 5.26 -14.14 24.25
CA VAL A 234 4.31 -13.71 25.30
C VAL A 234 2.90 -13.59 24.71
N ASP A 235 1.87 -13.60 25.57
CA ASP A 235 0.53 -13.18 25.18
C ASP A 235 0.55 -11.68 24.84
N ALA A 236 0.31 -11.38 23.57
CA ALA A 236 0.40 -10.02 23.04
C ALA A 236 -0.72 -9.12 23.59
N VAL A 237 -1.96 -9.64 23.73
CA VAL A 237 -3.11 -8.89 24.25
C VAL A 237 -2.88 -8.49 25.70
N GLU A 238 -2.55 -9.46 26.55
CA GLU A 238 -2.28 -9.21 27.98
C GLU A 238 -1.11 -8.25 28.15
N THR A 239 -0.03 -8.45 27.38
CA THR A 239 1.19 -7.63 27.48
C THR A 239 0.93 -6.18 27.07
N VAL A 240 0.26 -5.94 25.93
CA VAL A 240 -0.10 -4.59 25.47
C VAL A 240 -1.02 -3.90 26.49
N ARG A 241 -2.03 -4.60 27.00
CA ARG A 241 -2.93 -4.06 28.03
C ARG A 241 -2.20 -3.68 29.31
N ARG A 242 -1.27 -4.51 29.77
CA ARG A 242 -0.44 -4.21 30.94
C ARG A 242 0.47 -3.00 30.71
N MET A 243 1.15 -2.92 29.57
CA MET A 243 2.03 -1.81 29.21
C MET A 243 1.31 -0.47 29.09
N SER A 244 0.05 -0.50 28.63
CA SER A 244 -0.78 0.70 28.43
C SER A 244 -1.68 1.06 29.62
N GLY A 245 -1.61 0.30 30.74
CA GLY A 245 -2.44 0.57 31.91
C GLY A 245 -3.91 0.21 31.74
N GLY A 246 -4.22 -0.86 30.99
CA GLY A 246 -5.60 -1.38 30.83
C GLY A 246 -6.09 -1.45 29.38
N GLY A 247 -5.33 -0.96 28.44
CA GLY A 247 -5.61 -1.00 27.00
C GLY A 247 -5.24 0.31 26.30
N VAL A 248 -5.08 0.25 24.97
CA VAL A 248 -4.68 1.38 24.14
C VAL A 248 -5.87 2.14 23.56
N ASP A 249 -5.65 3.40 23.16
CA ASP A 249 -6.65 4.23 22.50
C ASP A 249 -6.92 3.74 21.06
N TYR A 250 -5.87 3.36 20.34
CA TYR A 250 -5.96 2.96 18.94
C TYR A 250 -5.15 1.70 18.69
N THR A 251 -5.71 0.82 17.85
CA THR A 251 -4.96 -0.32 17.30
C THR A 251 -5.04 -0.33 15.79
N PHE A 252 -3.97 -0.78 15.16
CA PHE A 252 -3.89 -0.98 13.72
C PHE A 252 -3.42 -2.40 13.42
N GLU A 253 -4.24 -3.13 12.69
CA GLU A 253 -3.94 -4.49 12.25
C GLU A 253 -3.46 -4.45 10.80
N ALA A 254 -2.19 -4.86 10.55
CA ALA A 254 -1.54 -4.78 9.25
C ALA A 254 -1.03 -6.16 8.75
N ILE A 255 -1.68 -7.24 9.17
CA ILE A 255 -1.33 -8.63 8.81
C ILE A 255 -2.40 -9.21 7.87
N GLY A 256 -3.68 -9.10 8.25
CA GLY A 256 -4.83 -9.58 7.46
C GLY A 256 -5.39 -10.92 7.91
N PHE A 257 -5.41 -11.21 9.22
CA PHE A 257 -6.09 -12.37 9.76
C PHE A 257 -7.23 -11.96 10.70
N GLY A 258 -8.33 -12.72 10.70
CA GLY A 258 -9.45 -12.48 11.61
C GLY A 258 -9.03 -12.56 13.08
N GLU A 259 -8.12 -13.46 13.42
CA GLU A 259 -7.58 -13.61 14.76
C GLU A 259 -6.77 -12.38 15.21
N THR A 260 -5.88 -11.83 14.37
CA THR A 260 -5.12 -10.63 14.73
C THR A 260 -6.00 -9.39 14.78
N ALA A 261 -7.08 -9.33 13.98
CA ALA A 261 -8.10 -8.27 14.07
C ALA A 261 -8.90 -8.37 15.39
N ARG A 262 -9.22 -9.59 15.85
CA ARG A 262 -9.81 -9.83 17.17
C ARG A 262 -8.88 -9.37 18.30
N GLN A 263 -7.61 -9.77 18.26
CA GLN A 263 -6.58 -9.35 19.22
C GLN A 263 -6.42 -7.83 19.26
N ALA A 264 -6.39 -7.18 18.10
CA ALA A 264 -6.35 -5.72 18.00
C ALA A 264 -7.55 -5.07 18.72
N PHE A 265 -8.75 -5.63 18.57
CA PHE A 265 -9.93 -5.15 19.27
C PHE A 265 -9.86 -5.39 20.79
N GLU A 266 -9.33 -6.52 21.23
CA GLU A 266 -9.18 -6.88 22.65
C GLU A 266 -8.14 -6.02 23.37
N MET A 267 -7.09 -5.57 22.67
CA MET A 267 -6.09 -4.64 23.20
C MET A 267 -6.63 -3.26 23.55
N LEU A 268 -7.81 -2.88 23.02
CA LEU A 268 -8.39 -1.56 23.25
C LEU A 268 -8.84 -1.38 24.70
N ARG A 269 -8.72 -0.16 25.20
CA ARG A 269 -9.50 0.34 26.34
C ARG A 269 -10.96 0.62 25.92
N ASP A 270 -11.82 0.92 26.86
CA ASP A 270 -13.19 1.41 26.56
C ASP A 270 -13.10 2.70 25.76
N GLY A 271 -13.97 2.87 24.75
CA GLY A 271 -13.96 3.96 23.80
C GLY A 271 -12.84 3.90 22.74
N GLY A 272 -12.01 2.83 22.73
CA GLY A 272 -10.89 2.68 21.81
C GLY A 272 -11.31 2.29 20.38
N TRP A 273 -10.39 2.46 19.43
CA TRP A 273 -10.63 2.33 17.99
C TRP A 273 -9.65 1.37 17.33
N ALA A 274 -10.14 0.24 16.81
CA ALA A 274 -9.35 -0.73 16.05
C ALA A 274 -9.57 -0.54 14.55
N THR A 275 -8.47 -0.45 13.79
CA THR A 275 -8.50 -0.29 12.32
C THR A 275 -7.79 -1.46 11.65
N MET A 276 -8.52 -2.23 10.85
CA MET A 276 -7.97 -3.30 10.04
C MET A 276 -7.47 -2.76 8.69
N LEU A 277 -6.22 -3.06 8.36
CA LEU A 277 -5.51 -2.67 7.12
C LEU A 277 -5.06 -3.89 6.32
N GLY A 278 -4.76 -4.98 7.01
CA GLY A 278 -4.28 -6.21 6.39
C GLY A 278 -5.31 -6.79 5.42
N VAL A 279 -4.83 -7.37 4.31
CA VAL A 279 -5.69 -8.00 3.29
C VAL A 279 -6.06 -9.40 3.74
N ALA A 280 -7.25 -9.57 4.28
CA ALA A 280 -7.78 -10.86 4.71
C ALA A 280 -8.29 -11.70 3.53
N PRO A 281 -8.30 -13.05 3.64
CA PRO A 281 -9.06 -13.90 2.73
C PRO A 281 -10.53 -13.50 2.68
N ALA A 282 -11.17 -13.67 1.51
CA ALA A 282 -12.55 -13.21 1.30
C ALA A 282 -13.59 -13.85 2.26
N ASN A 283 -13.29 -15.04 2.77
CA ASN A 283 -14.14 -15.76 3.72
C ASN A 283 -13.72 -15.59 5.19
N ALA A 284 -12.71 -14.76 5.47
CA ALA A 284 -12.28 -14.52 6.84
C ALA A 284 -13.35 -13.72 7.61
N THR A 285 -13.57 -14.11 8.85
CA THR A 285 -14.48 -13.46 9.79
C THR A 285 -13.73 -12.93 11.01
N VAL A 286 -14.28 -11.92 11.66
CA VAL A 286 -13.77 -11.40 12.94
C VAL A 286 -14.88 -11.52 13.96
N GLU A 287 -14.66 -12.31 15.00
CA GLU A 287 -15.59 -12.47 16.13
C GLU A 287 -15.17 -11.56 17.27
N VAL A 288 -16.06 -10.67 17.71
CA VAL A 288 -15.83 -9.78 18.84
C VAL A 288 -16.99 -9.89 19.85
N PRO A 289 -16.71 -9.82 21.17
CA PRO A 289 -17.75 -9.88 22.19
C PRO A 289 -18.72 -8.70 22.05
N ALA A 290 -20.02 -8.97 21.88
CA ALA A 290 -21.04 -7.92 21.75
C ALA A 290 -21.07 -6.96 22.97
N ALA A 291 -20.81 -7.49 24.19
CA ALA A 291 -20.74 -6.68 25.41
C ALA A 291 -19.62 -5.62 25.36
N ALA A 292 -18.53 -5.90 24.63
CA ALA A 292 -17.42 -4.94 24.47
C ALA A 292 -17.80 -3.76 23.56
N LEU A 293 -18.69 -3.97 22.58
CA LEU A 293 -19.22 -2.90 21.73
C LEU A 293 -20.03 -1.87 22.54
N ARG A 294 -20.73 -2.30 23.59
CA ARG A 294 -21.45 -1.40 24.51
C ARG A 294 -20.53 -0.50 25.33
N ARG A 295 -19.21 -0.81 25.35
CA ARG A 295 -18.17 0.01 25.98
C ARG A 295 -17.57 1.01 24.97
N GLU A 296 -18.33 1.34 23.91
CA GLU A 296 -17.97 2.27 22.84
C GLU A 296 -16.69 1.89 22.06
N LYS A 297 -16.27 0.63 22.12
CA LYS A 297 -15.15 0.14 21.30
C LYS A 297 -15.59 0.03 19.84
N VAL A 298 -14.73 0.47 18.94
CA VAL A 298 -14.98 0.45 17.49
C VAL A 298 -14.04 -0.53 16.80
N LEU A 299 -14.59 -1.41 15.96
CA LEU A 299 -13.83 -2.16 14.97
C LEU A 299 -14.21 -1.65 13.57
N THR A 300 -13.23 -1.27 12.78
CA THR A 300 -13.44 -0.71 11.45
C THR A 300 -12.32 -1.12 10.48
N GLY A 301 -12.52 -0.86 9.18
CA GLY A 301 -11.50 -1.03 8.16
C GLY A 301 -11.07 0.31 7.54
N SER A 302 -9.92 0.29 6.85
CA SER A 302 -9.46 1.39 6.04
C SER A 302 -8.95 0.87 4.68
N SER A 303 -9.57 1.31 3.61
CA SER A 303 -9.09 1.04 2.25
C SER A 303 -8.03 2.06 1.90
N MET A 304 -6.78 1.58 1.66
CA MET A 304 -5.65 2.42 1.24
C MET A 304 -5.46 3.68 2.13
N GLY A 305 -5.61 3.54 3.46
CA GLY A 305 -5.46 4.66 4.38
C GLY A 305 -6.56 5.71 4.27
N SER A 306 -7.72 5.38 3.69
CA SER A 306 -8.81 6.35 3.42
C SER A 306 -8.29 7.61 2.71
N ASN A 307 -7.39 7.41 1.74
CA ASN A 307 -6.61 8.45 1.10
C ASN A 307 -7.42 9.33 0.14
N ARG A 308 -6.90 10.53 -0.04
CA ARG A 308 -7.14 11.43 -1.17
C ARG A 308 -5.78 11.67 -1.83
N PHE A 309 -5.27 10.67 -2.54
CA PHE A 309 -3.86 10.56 -2.87
C PHE A 309 -3.29 11.77 -3.62
N LYS A 310 -4.06 12.44 -4.48
CA LYS A 310 -3.62 13.69 -5.14
C LYS A 310 -3.36 14.84 -4.15
N VAL A 311 -3.91 14.77 -2.94
CA VAL A 311 -3.69 15.73 -1.85
C VAL A 311 -2.68 15.20 -0.84
N ASP A 312 -2.79 13.92 -0.48
CA ASP A 312 -2.01 13.34 0.62
C ASP A 312 -0.55 13.08 0.21
N ILE A 313 -0.30 12.58 -1.04
CA ILE A 313 1.07 12.31 -1.51
C ILE A 313 1.97 13.55 -1.49
N PRO A 314 1.58 14.71 -2.02
CA PRO A 314 2.39 15.92 -1.90
C PRO A 314 2.71 16.30 -0.44
N ARG A 315 1.75 16.15 0.48
CA ARG A 315 1.96 16.40 1.91
C ARG A 315 2.96 15.43 2.53
N TYR A 316 2.92 14.15 2.14
CA TYR A 316 3.87 13.14 2.65
C TYR A 316 5.28 13.38 2.10
N ILE A 317 5.42 13.87 0.88
CA ILE A 317 6.69 14.32 0.33
C ILE A 317 7.26 15.49 1.16
N GLU A 318 6.43 16.46 1.55
CA GLU A 318 6.87 17.55 2.43
C GLU A 318 7.29 17.04 3.83
N LEU A 319 6.57 16.05 4.39
CA LEU A 319 6.97 15.40 5.65
C LEU A 319 8.32 14.67 5.52
N TYR A 320 8.59 14.07 4.38
CA TYR A 320 9.89 13.45 4.08
C TYR A 320 11.01 14.50 4.08
N TYR A 321 10.85 15.61 3.34
CA TYR A 321 11.86 16.68 3.31
C TYR A 321 12.05 17.38 4.66
N GLN A 322 11.04 17.35 5.54
CA GLN A 322 11.15 17.83 6.93
C GLN A 322 11.81 16.81 7.86
N GLY A 323 12.23 15.62 7.39
CA GLY A 323 12.77 14.54 8.21
C GLY A 323 11.73 13.89 9.16
N LYS A 324 10.43 14.19 8.96
CA LYS A 324 9.35 13.62 9.78
C LYS A 324 8.87 12.26 9.26
N LEU A 325 9.03 11.98 7.99
CA LEU A 325 8.71 10.70 7.35
C LEU A 325 10.01 10.08 6.81
N MET A 326 10.38 8.94 7.33
CA MET A 326 11.61 8.22 7.01
C MET A 326 11.30 7.23 5.89
N LEU A 327 11.77 7.50 4.68
CA LEU A 327 11.57 6.64 3.50
C LEU A 327 12.85 5.91 3.09
N ASP A 328 14.00 6.52 3.34
CA ASP A 328 15.30 5.94 3.00
C ASP A 328 15.52 4.63 3.74
N GLU A 329 15.23 4.62 5.03
CA GLU A 329 15.41 3.50 5.95
C GLU A 329 14.41 2.36 5.71
N MET A 330 13.32 2.64 5.00
CA MET A 330 12.34 1.61 4.62
C MET A 330 12.85 0.69 3.52
N ILE A 331 13.66 1.19 2.58
CA ILE A 331 14.17 0.38 1.46
C ILE A 331 15.33 -0.48 1.95
N THR A 332 15.08 -1.77 2.14
CA THR A 332 16.11 -2.71 2.62
C THR A 332 16.82 -3.45 1.48
N LYS A 333 16.15 -3.69 0.36
CA LYS A 333 16.75 -4.34 -0.82
C LYS A 333 16.25 -3.70 -2.12
N ARG A 334 17.13 -3.67 -3.12
CA ARG A 334 16.82 -3.25 -4.50
C ARG A 334 17.11 -4.40 -5.44
N PHE A 335 16.22 -4.61 -6.39
CA PHE A 335 16.28 -5.69 -7.37
C PHE A 335 16.07 -5.12 -8.77
N ARG A 336 16.50 -5.83 -9.81
CA ARG A 336 16.10 -5.58 -11.19
C ARG A 336 14.78 -6.32 -11.50
N LEU A 337 14.16 -6.00 -12.62
CA LEU A 337 12.91 -6.65 -13.05
C LEU A 337 13.07 -8.18 -13.17
N ASP A 338 14.19 -8.67 -13.69
CA ASP A 338 14.49 -10.09 -13.85
C ASP A 338 14.72 -10.84 -12.52
N GLN A 339 14.81 -10.11 -11.41
CA GLN A 339 14.96 -10.65 -10.05
C GLN A 339 13.66 -10.55 -9.23
N VAL A 340 12.51 -10.37 -9.89
CA VAL A 340 11.22 -10.19 -9.19
C VAL A 340 10.86 -11.37 -8.28
N ASP A 341 11.16 -12.60 -8.68
CA ASP A 341 10.90 -13.79 -7.85
C ASP A 341 11.81 -13.83 -6.61
N GLU A 342 13.08 -13.40 -6.73
CA GLU A 342 14.00 -13.25 -5.59
C GLU A 342 13.47 -12.19 -4.60
N ALA A 343 12.88 -11.10 -5.11
CA ALA A 343 12.30 -10.07 -4.28
C ALA A 343 11.08 -10.60 -3.48
N PHE A 344 10.24 -11.43 -4.08
CA PHE A 344 9.15 -12.11 -3.37
C PHE A 344 9.65 -13.16 -2.39
N GLN A 345 10.74 -13.88 -2.70
CA GLN A 345 11.33 -14.83 -1.78
C GLN A 345 11.86 -14.15 -0.53
N ALA A 346 12.62 -13.06 -0.67
CA ALA A 346 13.11 -12.27 0.47
C ALA A 346 11.95 -11.73 1.34
N MET A 347 10.80 -11.43 0.73
CA MET A 347 9.59 -11.03 1.45
C MET A 347 8.97 -12.18 2.25
N ARG A 348 8.89 -13.40 1.69
CA ARG A 348 8.40 -14.60 2.38
C ARG A 348 9.26 -14.95 3.59
N GLU A 349 10.57 -14.80 3.45
CA GLU A 349 11.55 -15.07 4.52
C GLU A 349 11.56 -13.99 5.62
N GLY A 350 10.84 -12.89 5.41
CA GLY A 350 10.75 -11.80 6.39
C GLY A 350 12.02 -10.96 6.52
N GLU A 351 12.95 -11.09 5.58
CA GLU A 351 14.26 -10.41 5.58
C GLU A 351 14.19 -8.91 5.24
N VAL A 352 13.05 -8.46 4.72
CA VAL A 352 12.90 -7.10 4.18
C VAL A 352 11.76 -6.36 4.86
N ILE A 353 11.90 -5.03 5.01
CA ILE A 353 10.80 -4.12 5.32
C ILE A 353 10.12 -3.74 4.00
N ARG A 354 10.89 -3.20 3.06
CA ARG A 354 10.46 -2.90 1.68
C ARG A 354 11.52 -3.28 0.68
N SER A 355 11.09 -3.88 -0.42
CA SER A 355 11.90 -4.11 -1.62
C SER A 355 11.36 -3.29 -2.77
N VAL A 356 12.23 -2.87 -3.65
CA VAL A 356 11.87 -2.16 -4.88
C VAL A 356 12.54 -2.80 -6.10
N LEU A 357 11.82 -2.83 -7.21
CA LEU A 357 12.35 -3.13 -8.54
C LEU A 357 12.81 -1.83 -9.18
N MET A 358 14.07 -1.80 -9.61
CA MET A 358 14.66 -0.67 -10.31
C MET A 358 14.63 -0.92 -11.81
N PHE A 359 14.27 0.09 -12.58
CA PHE A 359 14.28 0.08 -14.04
C PHE A 359 15.34 1.06 -14.52
N ASP A 360 16.12 0.67 -15.53
CA ASP A 360 17.20 1.47 -16.12
C ASP A 360 16.67 2.64 -16.97
#